data_0cbf1e4261e6c4b5fff5e4464efb2932
#
_entry.id   0cbf1e4261e6c4b5fff5e4464efb2932
#
_cell.length_a   1.000
_cell.length_b   1.000
_cell.length_c   1.000
_cell.angle_alpha   90.00
_cell.angle_beta   90.00
_cell.angle_gamma   90.00
#
_symmetry.space_group_name_H-M   'P 1'
#
loop_
_entity.id
_entity.type
_entity.pdbx_description
1 polymer ?
#
loop_
_entity_poly.entity_id
_entity_poly.type
_entity_poly.pdbx_seq_one_letter_code
_entity_poly.pdbx_strand_id
1 'polypeptide(L)'
;MIVEKHKIRHDQPVIKQLDETAINRIAAGEVVERPSSAVKELIENSIDAGAKSVSIDIADGGKTLIRVIDDGCGMTPTDLPLAVSRHATSKLSSDDLFDISTFGFRGEALPSLGAVSRLNIKTKGIETEGAELTIEAGLTSKVKPTALNRGSVIELRDLFYATPARLKFLRTDRTELQEINKIVKSVAIAYPYISFKLRDISDTRDRIIFSAIAESGNLDDALRKRISKVVDSSFVENSCAIIAEREHFRLSGFAALPTFSRGSTNLQHIYINQRPVKDKILIGAIKAAYSDFLAKDRYPAVVLFLECAPHLVDVNVHPSKLEVRFREPGTVRGLVISAIRHALAEAGHRASSTLADSALGAMSMNSAVPNSMYQMNNKKNRSGGFSSDVVIKKFETDQTDSFGTLGFGELETPSSSIANESKDERLSPKFPLGAARGQVHENYIIAQTEDSVVIVDQHAAHERLVYEKLKKEMENNGVKRQVLLIPEVI
;
A
#
# COMPACT_ATOMS: atom_id res chain seq x y z
N MET A 1 -28.60 -42.71 20.80
CA MET A 1 -27.52 -41.71 20.73
C MET A 1 -27.07 -41.48 22.17
N ILE A 2 -26.01 -42.20 22.58
CA ILE A 2 -25.53 -42.22 23.98
C ILE A 2 -24.55 -41.09 24.12
N VAL A 3 -24.91 -40.08 24.92
CA VAL A 3 -24.01 -39.00 25.30
C VAL A 3 -23.07 -39.56 26.38
N GLU A 4 -21.83 -39.86 26.02
CA GLU A 4 -20.77 -40.18 26.98
C GLU A 4 -20.56 -39.01 27.91
N LYS A 5 -20.96 -39.18 29.18
CA LYS A 5 -20.63 -38.24 30.26
C LYS A 5 -19.11 -38.23 30.44
N HIS A 6 -18.47 -37.11 30.04
CA HIS A 6 -17.09 -36.84 30.44
C HIS A 6 -17.01 -36.88 31.96
N LYS A 7 -16.37 -37.92 32.52
CA LYS A 7 -15.95 -37.95 33.90
C LYS A 7 -14.96 -36.77 34.14
N ILE A 8 -15.42 -35.74 34.83
CA ILE A 8 -14.56 -34.73 35.38
C ILE A 8 -13.65 -35.42 36.40
N ARG A 9 -12.40 -35.66 36.05
CA ARG A 9 -11.38 -36.10 36.99
C ARG A 9 -11.11 -34.92 37.93
N HIS A 10 -11.41 -35.09 39.20
CA HIS A 10 -11.08 -34.15 40.30
C HIS A 10 -9.60 -34.26 40.75
N ASP A 11 -8.67 -34.66 39.88
CA ASP A 11 -7.24 -34.60 40.19
C ASP A 11 -6.78 -33.18 39.93
N GLN A 12 -6.27 -32.54 40.97
CA GLN A 12 -5.66 -31.20 40.84
C GLN A 12 -4.57 -31.28 39.75
N PRO A 13 -4.54 -30.37 38.78
CA PRO A 13 -3.53 -30.34 37.73
C PRO A 13 -2.14 -30.11 38.40
N VAL A 14 -1.24 -31.05 38.17
CA VAL A 14 0.14 -30.94 38.69
C VAL A 14 0.97 -30.10 37.73
N ILE A 15 1.58 -29.02 38.24
CA ILE A 15 2.51 -28.21 37.46
C ILE A 15 3.77 -29.05 37.20
N LYS A 16 4.15 -29.17 35.91
CA LYS A 16 5.36 -29.88 35.49
C LYS A 16 6.21 -28.94 34.64
N GLN A 17 7.52 -28.98 34.86
CA GLN A 17 8.48 -28.31 34.01
C GLN A 17 8.51 -29.05 32.65
N LEU A 18 8.38 -28.30 31.54
CA LEU A 18 8.49 -28.84 30.19
C LEU A 18 9.95 -29.13 29.84
N ASP A 19 10.18 -30.11 29.00
CA ASP A 19 11.49 -30.35 28.41
C ASP A 19 11.91 -29.21 27.46
N GLU A 20 13.19 -29.05 27.23
CA GLU A 20 13.73 -28.00 26.37
C GLU A 20 13.18 -28.07 24.95
N THR A 21 12.93 -29.27 24.44
CA THR A 21 12.38 -29.46 23.08
C THR A 21 10.93 -28.97 23.00
N ALA A 22 10.12 -29.25 24.04
CA ALA A 22 8.76 -28.72 24.10
C ALA A 22 8.75 -27.19 24.25
N ILE A 23 9.60 -26.64 25.13
CA ILE A 23 9.76 -25.19 25.30
C ILE A 23 10.16 -24.54 23.96
N ASN A 24 11.12 -25.14 23.25
CA ASN A 24 11.60 -24.65 21.95
C ASN A 24 10.50 -24.68 20.88
N ARG A 25 9.66 -25.70 20.83
CA ARG A 25 8.53 -25.80 19.90
C ARG A 25 7.42 -24.80 20.19
N ILE A 26 7.13 -24.54 21.48
CA ILE A 26 6.13 -23.54 21.90
C ILE A 26 6.61 -22.15 21.51
N ALA A 27 7.83 -21.77 21.89
CA ALA A 27 8.40 -20.47 21.56
C ALA A 27 8.58 -20.27 20.03
N ALA A 28 9.02 -21.31 19.31
CA ALA A 28 9.06 -21.26 17.85
C ALA A 28 7.67 -21.01 17.25
N GLY A 29 6.63 -21.44 17.94
CA GLY A 29 5.26 -21.18 17.56
C GLY A 29 4.84 -19.73 17.60
N GLU A 30 5.45 -18.93 18.45
CA GLU A 30 5.20 -17.49 18.55
C GLU A 30 6.02 -16.69 17.54
N VAL A 31 7.22 -17.17 17.19
CA VAL A 31 8.14 -16.50 16.25
C VAL A 31 7.82 -16.84 14.80
N VAL A 32 7.50 -18.11 14.52
CA VAL A 32 7.29 -18.62 13.15
C VAL A 32 5.86 -19.13 13.01
N GLU A 33 4.97 -18.25 12.58
CA GLU A 33 3.56 -18.60 12.36
C GLU A 33 3.31 -19.25 10.98
N ARG A 34 4.05 -18.80 9.96
CA ARG A 34 3.87 -19.15 8.55
C ARG A 34 5.20 -19.23 7.80
N PRO A 35 5.24 -19.84 6.60
CA PRO A 35 6.40 -19.80 5.72
C PRO A 35 6.90 -18.40 5.44
N SER A 36 6.00 -17.46 5.25
CA SER A 36 6.34 -16.04 5.02
C SER A 36 7.04 -15.37 6.20
N SER A 37 6.75 -15.78 7.45
CA SER A 37 7.47 -15.29 8.64
C SER A 37 8.91 -15.80 8.66
N ALA A 38 9.12 -17.07 8.31
CA ALA A 38 10.46 -17.65 8.19
C ALA A 38 11.30 -16.92 7.13
N VAL A 39 10.73 -16.71 5.94
CA VAL A 39 11.40 -15.98 4.86
C VAL A 39 11.74 -14.56 5.29
N LYS A 40 10.84 -13.86 5.99
CA LYS A 40 11.08 -12.51 6.50
C LYS A 40 12.30 -12.46 7.42
N GLU A 41 12.33 -13.31 8.45
CA GLU A 41 13.45 -13.33 9.41
C GLU A 41 14.78 -13.68 8.74
N LEU A 42 14.78 -14.60 7.75
CA LEU A 42 15.99 -14.96 7.01
C LEU A 42 16.49 -13.82 6.12
N ILE A 43 15.60 -13.10 5.43
CA ILE A 43 15.96 -11.93 4.62
C ILE A 43 16.49 -10.81 5.51
N GLU A 44 15.84 -10.55 6.63
CA GLU A 44 16.28 -9.54 7.61
C GLU A 44 17.69 -9.87 8.14
N ASN A 45 17.99 -11.14 8.40
CA ASN A 45 19.32 -11.58 8.78
C ASN A 45 20.36 -11.38 7.66
N SER A 46 20.00 -11.65 6.41
CA SER A 46 20.87 -11.39 5.25
C SER A 46 21.19 -9.91 5.07
N ILE A 47 20.20 -9.04 5.29
CA ILE A 47 20.39 -7.57 5.25
C ILE A 47 21.29 -7.11 6.38
N ASP A 48 21.07 -7.59 7.62
CA ASP A 48 21.92 -7.29 8.79
C ASP A 48 23.37 -7.78 8.58
N ALA A 49 23.56 -8.87 7.78
CA ALA A 49 24.87 -9.36 7.39
C ALA A 49 25.54 -8.53 6.26
N GLY A 50 24.88 -7.45 5.80
CA GLY A 50 25.40 -6.58 4.77
C GLY A 50 25.39 -7.19 3.37
N ALA A 51 24.46 -8.10 3.09
CA ALA A 51 24.31 -8.72 1.79
C ALA A 51 23.98 -7.69 0.69
N LYS A 52 24.53 -7.86 -0.49
CA LYS A 52 24.21 -7.11 -1.72
C LYS A 52 23.28 -7.88 -2.64
N SER A 53 23.18 -9.20 -2.43
CA SER A 53 22.32 -10.08 -3.20
C SER A 53 21.69 -11.12 -2.29
N VAL A 54 20.36 -11.26 -2.38
CA VAL A 54 19.57 -12.26 -1.64
C VAL A 54 18.73 -13.04 -2.64
N SER A 55 18.96 -14.36 -2.71
CA SER A 55 18.19 -15.29 -3.54
C SER A 55 17.36 -16.22 -2.66
N ILE A 56 16.07 -16.35 -2.97
CA ILE A 56 15.11 -17.12 -2.21
C ILE A 56 14.51 -18.19 -3.12
N ASP A 57 14.65 -19.46 -2.75
CA ASP A 57 14.06 -20.59 -3.44
C ASP A 57 12.98 -21.21 -2.56
N ILE A 58 11.81 -21.46 -3.13
CA ILE A 58 10.63 -21.93 -2.43
C ILE A 58 10.08 -23.17 -3.15
N ALA A 59 9.73 -24.22 -2.39
CA ALA A 59 8.92 -25.31 -2.90
C ALA A 59 7.65 -25.48 -2.06
N ASP A 60 6.53 -25.78 -2.73
CA ASP A 60 5.21 -26.04 -2.13
C ASP A 60 4.77 -24.92 -1.17
N GLY A 61 4.92 -23.67 -1.63
CA GLY A 61 4.58 -22.49 -0.82
C GLY A 61 5.46 -22.31 0.43
N GLY A 62 6.64 -22.94 0.47
CA GLY A 62 7.57 -22.92 1.60
C GLY A 62 7.31 -23.99 2.65
N LYS A 63 6.47 -24.96 2.38
CA LYS A 63 6.21 -26.10 3.27
C LYS A 63 7.32 -27.11 3.19
N THR A 64 7.71 -27.49 1.96
CA THR A 64 8.74 -28.49 1.70
C THR A 64 10.14 -27.90 1.71
N LEU A 65 10.31 -26.68 1.14
CA LEU A 65 11.61 -26.02 1.08
C LEU A 65 11.48 -24.50 1.15
N ILE A 66 12.29 -23.91 2.00
CA ILE A 66 12.68 -22.50 1.98
C ILE A 66 14.21 -22.48 1.99
N ARG A 67 14.83 -21.91 0.95
CA ARG A 67 16.28 -21.73 0.88
C ARG A 67 16.57 -20.25 0.63
N VAL A 68 17.36 -19.64 1.52
CA VAL A 68 17.84 -18.26 1.38
C VAL A 68 19.35 -18.29 1.20
N ILE A 69 19.82 -17.64 0.16
CA ILE A 69 21.23 -17.54 -0.23
C ILE A 69 21.59 -16.06 -0.22
N ASP A 70 22.62 -15.69 0.53
CA ASP A 70 23.16 -14.33 0.59
C ASP A 70 24.69 -14.30 0.40
N ASP A 71 25.19 -13.14 0.01
CA ASP A 71 26.62 -12.82 -0.15
C ASP A 71 27.15 -11.92 0.98
N GLY A 72 26.50 -11.95 2.15
CA GLY A 72 26.84 -11.15 3.32
C GLY A 72 28.20 -11.50 3.95
N CYS A 73 28.42 -11.04 5.18
CA CYS A 73 29.68 -11.30 5.89
C CYS A 73 29.90 -12.78 6.22
N GLY A 74 28.86 -13.60 6.24
CA GLY A 74 28.92 -14.99 6.71
C GLY A 74 29.20 -15.12 8.20
N MET A 75 29.50 -16.36 8.63
CA MET A 75 29.85 -16.69 10.03
C MET A 75 31.13 -17.53 10.04
N THR A 76 31.87 -17.46 11.15
CA THR A 76 33.03 -18.32 11.38
C THR A 76 32.57 -19.73 11.83
N PRO A 77 33.40 -20.78 11.68
CA PRO A 77 33.06 -22.11 12.20
C PRO A 77 32.80 -22.13 13.72
N THR A 78 33.37 -21.20 14.46
CA THR A 78 33.17 -21.04 15.94
C THR A 78 31.87 -20.33 16.28
N ASP A 79 31.42 -19.36 15.45
CA ASP A 79 30.18 -18.62 15.68
C ASP A 79 28.94 -19.41 15.24
N LEU A 80 29.09 -20.32 14.26
CA LEU A 80 27.98 -21.07 13.71
C LEU A 80 27.17 -21.87 14.75
N PRO A 81 27.75 -22.57 15.72
CA PRO A 81 27.01 -23.20 16.82
C PRO A 81 26.30 -22.19 17.73
N LEU A 82 26.91 -21.03 17.94
CA LEU A 82 26.33 -19.96 18.77
C LEU A 82 25.11 -19.33 18.06
N ALA A 83 25.18 -19.16 16.76
CA ALA A 83 24.07 -18.58 15.97
C ALA A 83 22.76 -19.38 16.07
N VAL A 84 22.83 -20.67 16.39
CA VAL A 84 21.67 -21.54 16.60
C VAL A 84 21.34 -21.78 18.07
N SER A 85 22.10 -21.16 18.97
CA SER A 85 21.83 -21.17 20.41
C SER A 85 20.87 -20.03 20.77
N ARG A 86 20.00 -20.26 21.75
CA ARG A 86 19.09 -19.23 22.23
C ARG A 86 19.82 -18.10 22.94
N HIS A 87 19.29 -16.90 22.79
CA HIS A 87 19.81 -15.68 23.42
C HIS A 87 21.26 -15.34 23.03
N ALA A 88 21.75 -15.91 21.93
CA ALA A 88 23.02 -15.57 21.34
C ALA A 88 22.82 -14.63 20.14
N THR A 89 23.41 -13.45 20.19
CA THR A 89 23.29 -12.43 19.14
C THR A 89 24.57 -11.62 19.05
N SER A 90 24.99 -11.29 17.85
CA SER A 90 26.08 -10.35 17.57
C SER A 90 25.59 -8.91 17.39
N LYS A 91 24.26 -8.68 17.52
CA LYS A 91 23.57 -7.45 17.09
C LYS A 91 23.22 -6.51 18.25
N LEU A 92 23.48 -6.89 19.48
CA LEU A 92 23.34 -6.05 20.67
C LEU A 92 24.70 -5.79 21.28
N SER A 93 25.05 -4.53 21.49
CA SER A 93 26.08 -4.14 22.45
C SER A 93 25.44 -4.24 23.85
N SER A 94 26.14 -4.82 24.79
CA SER A 94 25.64 -5.36 26.08
C SER A 94 24.85 -4.43 27.01
N ASP A 95 24.72 -3.14 26.73
CA ASP A 95 24.21 -2.17 27.70
C ASP A 95 23.01 -1.32 27.26
N ASP A 96 22.56 -1.37 25.97
CA ASP A 96 21.45 -0.52 25.54
C ASP A 96 20.39 -1.28 24.72
N LEU A 97 19.38 -1.80 25.41
CA LEU A 97 18.20 -2.42 24.81
C LEU A 97 17.25 -1.40 24.14
N PHE A 98 17.54 -0.11 24.27
CA PHE A 98 16.71 0.97 23.70
C PHE A 98 17.20 1.48 22.35
N ASP A 99 18.45 1.19 21.97
CA ASP A 99 19.00 1.59 20.66
C ASP A 99 19.13 0.40 19.70
N ILE A 100 17.99 -0.10 19.25
CA ILE A 100 17.91 -1.23 18.30
C ILE A 100 17.99 -0.69 16.89
N SER A 101 19.18 -0.72 16.29
CA SER A 101 19.45 -0.32 14.91
C SER A 101 19.32 -1.47 13.90
N THR A 102 19.36 -2.74 14.35
CA THR A 102 19.30 -3.95 13.53
C THR A 102 17.90 -4.56 13.50
N PHE A 103 17.57 -5.34 12.46
CA PHE A 103 16.29 -6.05 12.39
C PHE A 103 16.16 -7.14 13.43
N GLY A 104 17.20 -7.97 13.61
CA GLY A 104 17.24 -9.04 14.58
C GLY A 104 18.03 -8.63 15.82
N PHE A 105 17.49 -8.88 17.01
CA PHE A 105 18.17 -8.57 18.28
C PHE A 105 17.98 -9.64 19.36
N ARG A 106 16.96 -10.51 19.21
CA ARG A 106 16.60 -11.48 20.26
C ARG A 106 17.45 -12.76 20.28
N GLY A 107 18.14 -13.09 19.17
CA GLY A 107 18.88 -14.34 19.05
C GLY A 107 17.98 -15.60 19.08
N GLU A 108 16.74 -15.50 18.59
CA GLU A 108 15.75 -16.59 18.67
C GLU A 108 15.29 -17.12 17.33
N ALA A 109 15.56 -16.43 16.22
CA ALA A 109 15.03 -16.80 14.90
C ALA A 109 15.54 -18.16 14.43
N LEU A 110 16.87 -18.35 14.34
CA LEU A 110 17.47 -19.60 13.87
C LEU A 110 17.17 -20.80 14.79
N PRO A 111 17.29 -20.68 16.15
CA PRO A 111 16.88 -21.75 17.05
C PRO A 111 15.41 -22.15 16.89
N SER A 112 14.51 -21.15 16.72
CA SER A 112 13.09 -21.40 16.52
C SER A 112 12.81 -22.11 15.20
N LEU A 113 13.48 -21.70 14.11
CA LEU A 113 13.37 -22.37 12.81
C LEU A 113 13.87 -23.82 12.89
N GLY A 114 15.01 -24.07 13.56
CA GLY A 114 15.55 -25.41 13.77
C GLY A 114 14.67 -26.32 14.65
N ALA A 115 13.85 -25.75 15.54
CA ALA A 115 12.94 -26.51 16.37
C ALA A 115 11.70 -27.02 15.61
N VAL A 116 11.30 -26.37 14.51
CA VAL A 116 10.08 -26.69 13.75
C VAL A 116 10.33 -27.20 12.33
N SER A 117 11.59 -27.21 11.87
CA SER A 117 11.99 -27.66 10.52
C SER A 117 13.29 -28.48 10.60
N ARG A 118 13.70 -29.06 9.49
CA ARG A 118 15.04 -29.56 9.27
C ARG A 118 15.87 -28.40 8.72
N LEU A 119 16.71 -27.79 9.58
CA LEU A 119 17.51 -26.63 9.26
C LEU A 119 18.92 -27.06 8.88
N ASN A 120 19.39 -26.62 7.72
CA ASN A 120 20.78 -26.73 7.28
C ASN A 120 21.35 -25.32 7.05
N ILE A 121 22.49 -25.03 7.61
CA ILE A 121 23.20 -23.77 7.46
C ILE A 121 24.60 -24.06 6.90
N LYS A 122 24.90 -23.49 5.73
CA LYS A 122 26.25 -23.42 5.17
C LYS A 122 26.67 -21.97 5.16
N THR A 123 27.85 -21.68 5.67
CA THR A 123 28.32 -20.30 5.78
C THR A 123 29.84 -20.24 5.61
N LYS A 124 30.31 -19.08 5.13
CA LYS A 124 31.73 -18.77 5.02
C LYS A 124 31.95 -17.30 5.33
N GLY A 125 32.70 -17.01 6.37
CA GLY A 125 33.14 -15.66 6.72
C GLY A 125 34.28 -15.16 5.84
N ILE A 126 34.75 -13.96 6.16
CA ILE A 126 35.96 -13.39 5.53
C ILE A 126 37.17 -14.15 6.07
N GLU A 127 38.04 -14.63 5.15
CA GLU A 127 39.29 -15.31 5.50
C GLU A 127 39.14 -16.58 6.37
N THR A 128 37.95 -17.19 6.38
CA THR A 128 37.66 -18.42 7.11
C THR A 128 37.33 -19.56 6.16
N GLU A 129 37.43 -20.79 6.65
CA GLU A 129 36.92 -21.95 5.93
C GLU A 129 35.41 -21.98 5.97
N GLY A 130 34.78 -22.58 4.94
CA GLY A 130 33.34 -22.79 4.92
C GLY A 130 32.93 -23.86 5.93
N ALA A 131 31.85 -23.61 6.64
CA ALA A 131 31.31 -24.49 7.67
C ALA A 131 29.85 -24.82 7.39
N GLU A 132 29.45 -26.04 7.75
CA GLU A 132 28.08 -26.55 7.64
C GLU A 132 27.61 -27.11 8.97
N LEU A 133 26.37 -26.80 9.33
CA LEU A 133 25.72 -27.29 10.53
C LEU A 133 24.26 -27.64 10.20
N THR A 134 23.79 -28.78 10.73
CA THR A 134 22.40 -29.24 10.53
C THR A 134 21.73 -29.37 11.89
N ILE A 135 20.44 -28.96 11.94
CA ILE A 135 19.59 -29.17 13.09
C ILE A 135 18.38 -29.97 12.63
N GLU A 136 18.12 -31.07 13.30
CA GLU A 136 16.94 -31.91 13.06
C GLU A 136 16.26 -32.24 14.39
N ALA A 137 14.96 -31.95 14.49
CA ALA A 137 14.17 -32.14 15.72
C ALA A 137 14.73 -31.45 16.97
N GLY A 138 15.47 -30.35 16.78
CA GLY A 138 16.15 -29.64 17.88
C GLY A 138 17.51 -30.20 18.26
N LEU A 139 17.97 -31.26 17.58
CA LEU A 139 19.31 -31.85 17.77
C LEU A 139 20.30 -31.23 16.79
N THR A 140 21.34 -30.63 17.29
CA THR A 140 22.39 -29.97 16.51
C THR A 140 23.52 -30.95 16.18
N SER A 141 23.90 -31.04 14.89
CA SER A 141 25.04 -31.83 14.44
C SER A 141 26.38 -31.18 14.82
N LYS A 142 27.48 -31.92 14.70
CA LYS A 142 28.80 -31.33 14.71
C LYS A 142 29.01 -30.47 13.47
N VAL A 143 29.75 -29.37 13.61
CA VAL A 143 30.18 -28.55 12.47
C VAL A 143 31.06 -29.37 11.54
N LYS A 144 30.78 -29.27 10.23
CA LYS A 144 31.55 -29.94 9.16
C LYS A 144 32.12 -28.89 8.20
N PRO A 145 33.29 -29.12 7.63
CA PRO A 145 33.79 -28.26 6.59
C PRO A 145 32.94 -28.40 5.32
N THR A 146 32.74 -27.29 4.59
CA THR A 146 32.00 -27.27 3.33
C THR A 146 32.63 -26.29 2.36
N ALA A 147 32.44 -26.54 1.08
CA ALA A 147 32.88 -25.60 0.03
C ALA A 147 31.75 -24.59 -0.23
N LEU A 148 32.02 -23.32 -0.01
CA LEU A 148 31.10 -22.23 -0.24
C LEU A 148 31.87 -20.97 -0.62
N ASN A 149 31.25 -20.09 -1.42
CA ASN A 149 31.70 -18.71 -1.54
C ASN A 149 31.32 -17.93 -0.28
N ARG A 150 31.91 -16.74 -0.09
CA ARG A 150 31.55 -15.86 1.03
C ARG A 150 30.03 -15.65 1.09
N GLY A 151 29.49 -15.68 2.30
CA GLY A 151 28.06 -15.49 2.57
C GLY A 151 27.45 -16.68 3.28
N SER A 152 26.13 -16.83 3.18
CA SER A 152 25.40 -17.92 3.82
C SER A 152 24.34 -18.54 2.92
N VAL A 153 24.12 -19.85 3.11
CA VAL A 153 23.00 -20.59 2.55
C VAL A 153 22.25 -21.22 3.71
N ILE A 154 21.03 -20.76 3.92
CA ILE A 154 20.15 -21.28 4.98
C ILE A 154 18.99 -22.01 4.32
N GLU A 155 18.86 -23.29 4.62
CA GLU A 155 17.86 -24.16 4.04
C GLU A 155 16.97 -24.76 5.14
N LEU A 156 15.67 -24.53 5.03
CA LEU A 156 14.62 -25.13 5.87
C LEU A 156 13.87 -26.14 5.04
N ARG A 157 13.89 -27.39 5.47
CA ARG A 157 13.07 -28.46 4.87
C ARG A 157 11.95 -28.88 5.81
N ASP A 158 10.83 -29.28 5.24
CA ASP A 158 9.68 -29.86 5.94
C ASP A 158 9.22 -28.96 7.10
N LEU A 159 8.93 -27.69 6.80
CA LEU A 159 8.52 -26.72 7.81
C LEU A 159 7.25 -27.22 8.54
N PHE A 160 7.29 -27.16 9.87
CA PHE A 160 6.26 -27.64 10.80
C PHE A 160 6.08 -29.16 10.88
N TYR A 161 7.04 -29.97 10.38
CA TYR A 161 6.96 -31.43 10.55
C TYR A 161 6.90 -31.83 12.04
N ALA A 162 7.58 -31.09 12.91
CA ALA A 162 7.56 -31.32 14.37
C ALA A 162 6.27 -30.79 15.04
N THR A 163 5.43 -30.06 14.32
CA THR A 163 4.17 -29.44 14.77
C THR A 163 3.05 -29.67 13.76
N PRO A 164 2.61 -30.93 13.54
CA PRO A 164 1.68 -31.28 12.44
C PRO A 164 0.32 -30.61 12.54
N ALA A 165 -0.12 -30.24 13.74
CA ALA A 165 -1.34 -29.45 13.93
C ALA A 165 -1.23 -28.11 13.17
N ARG A 166 -0.08 -27.42 13.26
CA ARG A 166 0.15 -26.14 12.57
C ARG A 166 0.18 -26.29 11.05
N LEU A 167 0.77 -27.38 10.54
CA LEU A 167 0.79 -27.67 9.12
C LEU A 167 -0.63 -27.71 8.52
N LYS A 168 -1.62 -28.23 9.28
CA LYS A 168 -3.03 -28.30 8.87
C LYS A 168 -3.71 -26.92 8.77
N PHE A 169 -3.19 -25.91 9.46
CA PHE A 169 -3.73 -24.54 9.42
C PHE A 169 -3.10 -23.67 8.33
N LEU A 170 -2.09 -24.17 7.61
CA LEU A 170 -1.54 -23.44 6.48
C LEU A 170 -2.53 -23.39 5.32
N ARG A 171 -2.48 -22.29 4.58
CA ARG A 171 -3.29 -22.11 3.38
C ARG A 171 -2.74 -22.96 2.21
N THR A 172 -3.36 -22.81 1.04
CA THR A 172 -2.84 -23.44 -0.19
C THR A 172 -1.45 -22.91 -0.54
N ASP A 173 -0.64 -23.73 -1.21
CA ASP A 173 0.74 -23.38 -1.60
C ASP A 173 0.79 -22.09 -2.38
N ARG A 174 -0.15 -21.89 -3.30
CA ARG A 174 -0.30 -20.65 -4.06
C ARG A 174 -0.51 -19.43 -3.15
N THR A 175 -1.33 -19.56 -2.11
CA THR A 175 -1.60 -18.45 -1.18
C THR A 175 -0.38 -18.14 -0.31
N GLU A 176 0.31 -19.18 0.20
CA GLU A 176 1.54 -19.00 0.99
C GLU A 176 2.65 -18.36 0.13
N LEU A 177 2.81 -18.79 -1.12
CA LEU A 177 3.76 -18.21 -2.06
C LEU A 177 3.42 -16.73 -2.35
N GLN A 178 2.14 -16.37 -2.46
CA GLN A 178 1.72 -14.97 -2.62
C GLN A 178 2.09 -14.12 -1.40
N GLU A 179 1.92 -14.63 -0.18
CA GLU A 179 2.32 -13.92 1.04
C GLU A 179 3.85 -13.76 1.14
N ILE A 180 4.62 -14.79 0.76
CA ILE A 180 6.08 -14.69 0.64
C ILE A 180 6.46 -13.59 -0.36
N ASN A 181 5.86 -13.61 -1.55
CA ASN A 181 6.13 -12.60 -2.57
C ASN A 181 5.83 -11.17 -2.11
N LYS A 182 4.74 -10.95 -1.35
CA LYS A 182 4.42 -9.65 -0.76
C LYS A 182 5.51 -9.18 0.21
N ILE A 183 6.03 -10.08 1.05
CA ILE A 183 7.11 -9.76 1.98
C ILE A 183 8.40 -9.41 1.24
N VAL A 184 8.81 -10.25 0.27
CA VAL A 184 10.01 -10.00 -0.54
C VAL A 184 9.92 -8.66 -1.26
N LYS A 185 8.78 -8.36 -1.88
CA LYS A 185 8.53 -7.07 -2.53
C LYS A 185 8.59 -5.90 -1.55
N SER A 186 7.97 -6.05 -0.39
CA SER A 186 7.97 -5.00 0.63
C SER A 186 9.38 -4.69 1.13
N VAL A 187 10.19 -5.72 1.40
CA VAL A 187 11.60 -5.52 1.77
C VAL A 187 12.41 -4.94 0.62
N ALA A 188 12.19 -5.42 -0.62
CA ALA A 188 12.92 -4.94 -1.80
C ALA A 188 12.71 -3.43 -2.07
N ILE A 189 11.55 -2.87 -1.73
CA ILE A 189 11.29 -1.42 -1.82
C ILE A 189 12.21 -0.65 -0.87
N ALA A 190 12.35 -1.11 0.38
CA ALA A 190 13.15 -0.43 1.40
C ALA A 190 14.66 -0.47 1.12
N TYR A 191 15.11 -1.48 0.35
CA TYR A 191 16.53 -1.72 0.08
C TYR A 191 16.84 -1.70 -1.42
N PRO A 192 16.82 -0.51 -2.06
CA PRO A 192 16.98 -0.40 -3.52
C PRO A 192 18.37 -0.86 -4.00
N TYR A 193 19.40 -0.81 -3.16
CA TYR A 193 20.77 -1.21 -3.49
C TYR A 193 21.07 -2.69 -3.30
N ILE A 194 20.07 -3.49 -2.87
CA ILE A 194 20.18 -4.94 -2.75
C ILE A 194 19.44 -5.61 -3.90
N SER A 195 20.03 -6.63 -4.50
CA SER A 195 19.38 -7.49 -5.49
C SER A 195 18.55 -8.55 -4.78
N PHE A 196 17.28 -8.73 -5.19
CA PHE A 196 16.41 -9.77 -4.68
C PHE A 196 15.90 -10.66 -5.80
N LYS A 197 15.90 -11.99 -5.58
CA LYS A 197 15.37 -12.97 -6.52
C LYS A 197 14.55 -14.01 -5.77
N LEU A 198 13.29 -14.19 -6.14
CA LEU A 198 12.40 -15.22 -5.62
C LEU A 198 12.08 -16.22 -6.72
N ARG A 199 12.36 -17.51 -6.49
CA ARG A 199 12.03 -18.61 -7.40
C ARG A 199 11.11 -19.60 -6.73
N ASP A 200 10.20 -20.15 -7.51
CA ASP A 200 9.40 -21.33 -7.17
C ASP A 200 10.05 -22.52 -7.88
N ILE A 201 10.47 -23.50 -7.10
CA ILE A 201 11.15 -24.70 -7.56
C ILE A 201 10.36 -25.97 -7.24
N SER A 202 9.03 -25.83 -7.05
CA SER A 202 8.12 -26.96 -6.75
C SER A 202 8.05 -27.94 -7.91
N ASP A 203 8.11 -27.46 -9.14
CA ASP A 203 8.03 -28.24 -10.35
C ASP A 203 9.39 -28.54 -10.95
N THR A 204 9.44 -29.36 -12.00
CA THR A 204 10.66 -29.68 -12.76
C THR A 204 11.30 -28.47 -13.46
N ARG A 205 10.56 -27.37 -13.60
CA ARG A 205 11.07 -26.10 -14.16
C ARG A 205 11.04 -25.00 -13.11
N ASP A 206 12.20 -24.46 -12.81
CA ASP A 206 12.35 -23.30 -11.94
C ASP A 206 11.58 -22.09 -12.51
N ARG A 207 10.69 -21.52 -11.73
CA ARG A 207 9.92 -20.33 -12.11
C ARG A 207 10.36 -19.12 -11.30
N ILE A 208 10.82 -18.07 -11.99
CA ILE A 208 11.09 -16.79 -11.34
C ILE A 208 9.75 -16.10 -11.04
N ILE A 209 9.45 -15.88 -9.76
CA ILE A 209 8.25 -15.19 -9.28
C ILE A 209 8.50 -13.69 -9.17
N PHE A 210 9.70 -13.32 -8.72
CA PHE A 210 10.09 -11.92 -8.55
C PHE A 210 11.60 -11.79 -8.76
N SER A 211 12.01 -10.69 -9.39
CA SER A 211 13.42 -10.34 -9.55
C SER A 211 13.58 -8.82 -9.58
N ALA A 212 14.45 -8.31 -8.75
CA ALA A 212 14.82 -6.90 -8.70
C ALA A 212 16.33 -6.79 -8.52
N ILE A 213 17.01 -6.26 -9.51
CA ILE A 213 18.47 -6.04 -9.48
C ILE A 213 18.76 -4.79 -8.67
N ALA A 214 19.90 -4.73 -7.98
CA ALA A 214 20.34 -3.54 -7.25
C ALA A 214 20.34 -2.31 -8.16
N GLU A 215 19.79 -1.22 -7.66
CA GLU A 215 19.76 0.07 -8.34
C GLU A 215 21.09 0.81 -8.13
N SER A 216 21.35 1.81 -8.96
CA SER A 216 22.52 2.68 -8.88
C SER A 216 22.10 4.14 -8.91
N GLY A 217 22.95 5.03 -8.38
CA GLY A 217 22.71 6.46 -8.31
C GLY A 217 22.37 6.95 -6.89
N ASN A 218 21.77 8.13 -6.78
CA ASN A 218 21.33 8.66 -5.49
C ASN A 218 20.11 7.89 -4.95
N LEU A 219 19.81 8.06 -3.67
CA LEU A 219 18.75 7.30 -2.99
C LEU A 219 17.36 7.55 -3.60
N ASP A 220 17.04 8.80 -3.92
CA ASP A 220 15.72 9.16 -4.43
C ASP A 220 15.47 8.54 -5.82
N ASP A 221 16.46 8.59 -6.71
CA ASP A 221 16.37 7.96 -8.03
C ASP A 221 16.33 6.45 -7.93
N ALA A 222 17.14 5.86 -7.05
CA ALA A 222 17.16 4.42 -6.81
C ALA A 222 15.82 3.92 -6.23
N LEU A 223 15.25 4.63 -5.27
CA LEU A 223 13.92 4.35 -4.72
C LEU A 223 12.83 4.47 -5.78
N ARG A 224 12.83 5.55 -6.56
CA ARG A 224 11.87 5.77 -7.64
C ARG A 224 11.90 4.63 -8.67
N LYS A 225 13.09 4.23 -9.13
CA LYS A 225 13.28 3.09 -10.04
C LYS A 225 12.82 1.77 -9.42
N ARG A 226 13.17 1.53 -8.16
CA ARG A 226 12.78 0.32 -7.43
C ARG A 226 11.27 0.24 -7.24
N ILE A 227 10.61 1.32 -6.85
CA ILE A 227 9.16 1.40 -6.68
C ILE A 227 8.46 1.16 -8.02
N SER A 228 8.93 1.77 -9.11
CA SER A 228 8.40 1.53 -10.46
C SER A 228 8.43 0.05 -10.86
N LYS A 229 9.51 -0.66 -10.53
CA LYS A 229 9.66 -2.10 -10.84
C LYS A 229 8.84 -3.01 -9.93
N VAL A 230 8.66 -2.65 -8.67
CA VAL A 230 8.05 -3.52 -7.64
C VAL A 230 6.57 -3.29 -7.50
N VAL A 231 6.13 -2.04 -7.52
CA VAL A 231 4.71 -1.65 -7.36
C VAL A 231 4.04 -1.58 -8.72
N ASP A 232 4.35 -0.57 -9.50
CA ASP A 232 3.88 -0.34 -10.86
C ASP A 232 4.56 0.93 -11.42
N SER A 233 4.90 0.98 -12.72
CA SER A 233 5.38 2.20 -13.38
C SER A 233 4.33 3.30 -13.34
N SER A 234 3.07 2.95 -13.57
CA SER A 234 1.93 3.88 -13.53
C SER A 234 1.71 4.51 -12.14
N PHE A 235 2.13 3.85 -11.04
CA PHE A 235 2.09 4.45 -9.71
C PHE A 235 3.04 5.65 -9.61
N VAL A 236 4.27 5.50 -10.09
CA VAL A 236 5.27 6.59 -10.01
C VAL A 236 4.86 7.79 -10.84
N GLU A 237 4.31 7.55 -12.04
CA GLU A 237 3.80 8.59 -12.95
C GLU A 237 2.58 9.34 -12.37
N ASN A 238 1.74 8.65 -11.61
CA ASN A 238 0.53 9.19 -10.98
C ASN A 238 0.71 9.42 -9.48
N SER A 239 1.88 9.81 -9.03
CA SER A 239 2.17 10.11 -7.63
C SER A 239 2.94 11.40 -7.46
N CYS A 240 2.76 12.04 -6.31
CA CYS A 240 3.54 13.18 -5.85
C CYS A 240 4.57 12.73 -4.82
N ALA A 241 5.75 13.32 -4.88
CA ALA A 241 6.78 13.11 -3.85
C ALA A 241 6.37 13.81 -2.56
N ILE A 242 6.67 13.17 -1.44
CA ILE A 242 6.45 13.70 -0.10
C ILE A 242 7.81 13.88 0.55
N ILE A 243 8.08 15.07 1.07
CA ILE A 243 9.20 15.38 1.94
C ILE A 243 8.67 16.32 3.00
N ALA A 244 8.66 15.90 4.25
CA ALA A 244 8.20 16.71 5.36
C ALA A 244 8.97 16.35 6.63
N GLU A 245 9.20 17.33 7.46
CA GLU A 245 9.89 17.17 8.74
C GLU A 245 9.11 17.87 9.83
N ARG A 246 9.01 17.24 10.98
CA ARG A 246 8.38 17.80 12.16
C ARG A 246 9.04 17.25 13.41
N GLU A 247 9.62 18.13 14.22
CA GLU A 247 10.33 17.79 15.44
C GLU A 247 11.45 16.76 15.15
N HIS A 248 11.28 15.53 15.62
CA HIS A 248 12.25 14.44 15.47
C HIS A 248 11.84 13.40 14.41
N PHE A 249 10.80 13.71 13.61
CA PHE A 249 10.26 12.81 12.60
C PHE A 249 10.46 13.39 11.21
N ARG A 250 11.04 12.61 10.31
CA ARG A 250 11.17 12.91 8.89
C ARG A 250 10.34 11.93 8.09
N LEU A 251 9.44 12.46 7.26
CA LEU A 251 8.60 11.69 6.35
C LEU A 251 9.03 11.93 4.92
N SER A 252 9.30 10.86 4.18
CA SER A 252 9.60 10.90 2.76
C SER A 252 8.82 9.83 2.00
N GLY A 253 8.78 9.91 0.67
CA GLY A 253 8.17 8.89 -0.16
C GLY A 253 7.24 9.43 -1.23
N PHE A 254 6.21 8.64 -1.57
CA PHE A 254 5.30 8.91 -2.68
C PHE A 254 3.85 8.65 -2.27
N ALA A 255 2.95 9.57 -2.65
CA ALA A 255 1.51 9.42 -2.50
C ALA A 255 0.84 9.53 -3.86
N ALA A 256 0.02 8.56 -4.21
CA ALA A 256 -0.70 8.55 -5.47
C ALA A 256 -1.73 9.68 -5.54
N LEU A 257 -1.94 10.21 -6.73
CA LEU A 257 -3.06 11.10 -7.00
C LEU A 257 -4.40 10.36 -6.76
N PRO A 258 -5.47 11.04 -6.38
CA PRO A 258 -6.77 10.42 -6.10
C PRO A 258 -7.31 9.58 -7.26
N THR A 259 -6.97 9.95 -8.50
CA THR A 259 -7.30 9.20 -9.72
C THR A 259 -6.69 7.79 -9.74
N PHE A 260 -5.55 7.59 -9.06
CA PHE A 260 -4.87 6.30 -8.93
C PHE A 260 -5.22 5.63 -7.60
N SER A 261 -6.46 5.23 -7.41
CA SER A 261 -6.94 4.54 -6.19
C SER A 261 -7.29 3.07 -6.48
N ARG A 262 -7.37 2.25 -5.43
CA ARG A 262 -7.65 0.81 -5.53
C ARG A 262 -8.77 0.42 -4.56
N GLY A 263 -9.42 -0.72 -4.81
CA GLY A 263 -10.42 -1.31 -3.90
C GLY A 263 -9.80 -2.04 -2.69
N SER A 264 -8.47 -2.00 -2.50
CA SER A 264 -7.79 -2.67 -1.39
C SER A 264 -6.55 -1.91 -0.92
N THR A 265 -6.09 -2.19 0.29
CA THR A 265 -4.90 -1.59 0.91
C THR A 265 -3.58 -2.22 0.47
N ASN A 266 -3.58 -3.10 -0.54
CA ASN A 266 -2.39 -3.85 -0.95
C ASN A 266 -1.23 -2.98 -1.46
N LEU A 267 -1.51 -1.75 -1.91
CA LEU A 267 -0.52 -0.79 -2.37
C LEU A 267 -0.18 0.28 -1.32
N GLN A 268 -0.41 -0.01 -0.04
CA GLN A 268 0.03 0.83 1.06
C GLN A 268 1.30 0.23 1.68
N HIS A 269 2.44 0.80 1.33
CA HIS A 269 3.74 0.41 1.83
C HIS A 269 4.25 1.49 2.79
N ILE A 270 4.40 1.14 4.05
CA ILE A 270 4.81 2.06 5.12
C ILE A 270 6.04 1.48 5.79
N TYR A 271 7.03 2.32 5.98
CA TYR A 271 8.31 1.96 6.57
C TYR A 271 8.64 2.89 7.73
N ILE A 272 9.19 2.33 8.81
CA ILE A 272 9.76 3.08 9.93
C ILE A 272 11.21 2.64 10.08
N ASN A 273 12.13 3.57 9.93
CA ASN A 273 13.56 3.28 9.92
C ASN A 273 13.90 2.09 8.99
N GLN A 274 13.38 2.14 7.75
CA GLN A 274 13.49 1.12 6.69
C GLN A 274 12.79 -0.22 6.98
N ARG A 275 12.15 -0.39 8.13
CA ARG A 275 11.39 -1.58 8.51
C ARG A 275 9.95 -1.50 7.98
N PRO A 276 9.45 -2.48 7.22
CA PRO A 276 8.05 -2.53 6.79
C PRO A 276 7.12 -2.68 8.00
N VAL A 277 6.08 -1.84 8.08
CA VAL A 277 5.10 -1.88 9.18
C VAL A 277 3.67 -1.83 8.66
N LYS A 278 2.73 -2.32 9.49
CA LYS A 278 1.28 -2.23 9.27
C LYS A 278 0.62 -1.66 10.52
N ASP A 279 0.89 -0.38 10.78
CA ASP A 279 0.38 0.30 11.95
C ASP A 279 -0.98 0.94 11.69
N LYS A 280 -1.93 0.78 12.63
CA LYS A 280 -3.30 1.28 12.51
C LYS A 280 -3.38 2.82 12.52
N ILE A 281 -2.46 3.48 13.25
CA ILE A 281 -2.42 4.95 13.35
C ILE A 281 -2.01 5.52 12.00
N LEU A 282 -0.96 4.96 11.37
CA LEU A 282 -0.47 5.39 10.07
C LEU A 282 -1.48 5.12 8.95
N ILE A 283 -2.09 3.93 8.93
CA ILE A 283 -3.16 3.60 7.97
C ILE A 283 -4.35 4.54 8.15
N GLY A 284 -4.75 4.83 9.39
CA GLY A 284 -5.80 5.78 9.71
C GLY A 284 -5.46 7.21 9.31
N ALA A 285 -4.19 7.63 9.49
CA ALA A 285 -3.71 8.94 9.05
C ALA A 285 -3.75 9.09 7.53
N ILE A 286 -3.30 8.08 6.78
CA ILE A 286 -3.39 8.04 5.32
C ILE A 286 -4.84 8.16 4.87
N LYS A 287 -5.75 7.36 5.44
CA LYS A 287 -7.19 7.43 5.13
C LYS A 287 -7.76 8.81 5.41
N ALA A 288 -7.40 9.44 6.54
CA ALA A 288 -7.83 10.78 6.90
C ALA A 288 -7.27 11.87 5.96
N ALA A 289 -6.04 11.70 5.45
CA ALA A 289 -5.47 12.63 4.49
C ALA A 289 -6.22 12.65 3.16
N TYR A 290 -6.74 11.49 2.73
CA TYR A 290 -7.48 11.35 1.48
C TYR A 290 -9.01 11.42 1.62
N SER A 291 -9.54 11.68 2.83
CA SER A 291 -10.99 11.66 3.09
C SER A 291 -11.80 12.60 2.20
N ASP A 292 -11.18 13.71 1.81
CA ASP A 292 -11.84 14.73 0.99
C ASP A 292 -11.74 14.47 -0.52
N PHE A 293 -10.99 13.44 -0.93
CA PHE A 293 -10.67 13.16 -2.33
C PHE A 293 -11.11 11.78 -2.80
N LEU A 294 -11.33 10.83 -1.88
CA LEU A 294 -11.66 9.44 -2.22
C LEU A 294 -12.97 9.00 -1.59
N ALA A 295 -13.73 8.20 -2.33
CA ALA A 295 -14.91 7.50 -1.81
C ALA A 295 -14.50 6.51 -0.69
N LYS A 296 -15.45 6.17 0.20
CA LYS A 296 -15.20 5.37 1.42
C LYS A 296 -14.65 3.95 1.15
N ASP A 297 -14.95 3.39 -0.02
CA ASP A 297 -14.55 2.06 -0.50
C ASP A 297 -13.24 2.06 -1.31
N ARG A 298 -12.63 3.23 -1.51
CA ARG A 298 -11.37 3.39 -2.24
C ARG A 298 -10.21 3.65 -1.30
N TYR A 299 -9.06 3.07 -1.65
CA TYR A 299 -7.83 3.19 -0.89
C TYR A 299 -6.73 3.81 -1.76
N PRO A 300 -6.00 4.79 -1.24
CA PRO A 300 -4.87 5.38 -1.95
C PRO A 300 -3.70 4.39 -1.99
N ALA A 301 -2.92 4.43 -3.06
CA ALA A 301 -1.61 3.81 -3.11
C ALA A 301 -0.56 4.76 -2.53
N VAL A 302 0.28 4.29 -1.64
CA VAL A 302 1.33 5.09 -1.00
C VAL A 302 2.58 4.25 -0.73
N VAL A 303 3.74 4.88 -0.81
CA VAL A 303 5.02 4.34 -0.33
C VAL A 303 5.64 5.40 0.56
N LEU A 304 5.62 5.21 1.87
CA LEU A 304 6.03 6.19 2.86
C LEU A 304 7.15 5.66 3.75
N PHE A 305 8.17 6.47 3.96
CA PHE A 305 9.30 6.23 4.85
C PHE A 305 9.26 7.25 5.98
N LEU A 306 9.08 6.78 7.20
CA LEU A 306 9.18 7.59 8.41
C LEU A 306 10.51 7.27 9.09
N GLU A 307 11.34 8.27 9.25
CA GLU A 307 12.61 8.19 9.98
C GLU A 307 12.46 8.90 11.32
N CYS A 308 12.94 8.29 12.38
CA CYS A 308 12.96 8.85 13.73
C CYS A 308 14.04 8.19 14.59
N ALA A 309 14.40 8.83 15.68
CA ALA A 309 15.31 8.23 16.63
C ALA A 309 14.70 6.94 17.25
N PRO A 310 15.49 5.87 17.44
CA PRO A 310 14.98 4.57 17.90
C PRO A 310 14.16 4.65 19.19
N HIS A 311 14.54 5.49 20.15
CA HIS A 311 13.85 5.66 21.44
C HIS A 311 12.45 6.31 21.34
N LEU A 312 12.05 6.83 20.16
CA LEU A 312 10.73 7.41 19.93
C LEU A 312 9.70 6.40 19.42
N VAL A 313 10.16 5.20 19.05
CA VAL A 313 9.31 4.13 18.53
C VAL A 313 9.66 2.78 19.14
N ASP A 314 8.70 2.15 19.81
CA ASP A 314 8.85 0.78 20.26
C ASP A 314 8.38 -0.17 19.14
N VAL A 315 9.33 -0.93 18.61
CA VAL A 315 9.10 -1.94 17.55
C VAL A 315 8.87 -3.34 18.12
N ASN A 316 8.98 -3.49 19.43
CA ASN A 316 8.87 -4.78 20.13
C ASN A 316 7.46 -5.02 20.69
N VAL A 317 6.43 -4.61 19.97
CA VAL A 317 5.01 -4.72 20.38
C VAL A 317 4.43 -6.09 20.05
N HIS A 318 4.77 -6.65 18.90
CA HIS A 318 4.26 -7.92 18.39
C HIS A 318 5.41 -8.81 17.90
N PRO A 319 5.34 -10.15 18.03
CA PRO A 319 6.38 -11.05 17.53
C PRO A 319 6.72 -10.86 16.04
N SER A 320 5.73 -10.59 15.21
CA SER A 320 5.92 -10.29 13.78
C SER A 320 6.57 -8.94 13.49
N LYS A 321 6.73 -8.07 14.51
CA LYS A 321 7.32 -6.72 14.42
C LYS A 321 6.64 -5.83 13.33
N LEU A 322 5.38 -6.10 13.00
CA LEU A 322 4.61 -5.32 12.01
C LEU A 322 3.87 -4.16 12.67
N GLU A 323 3.53 -4.27 13.95
CA GLU A 323 2.91 -3.20 14.74
C GLU A 323 3.98 -2.50 15.57
N VAL A 324 3.83 -1.20 15.71
CA VAL A 324 4.76 -0.36 16.47
C VAL A 324 3.98 0.52 17.44
N ARG A 325 4.66 1.06 18.44
CA ARG A 325 4.08 2.03 19.35
C ARG A 325 4.94 3.29 19.35
N PHE A 326 4.37 4.40 18.92
CA PHE A 326 5.03 5.70 18.98
C PHE A 326 4.90 6.30 20.38
N ARG A 327 5.93 6.99 20.81
CA ARG A 327 5.90 7.80 22.03
C ARG A 327 4.91 8.98 21.87
N GLU A 328 4.88 9.57 20.65
CA GLU A 328 4.05 10.71 20.31
C GLU A 328 3.16 10.42 19.09
N PRO A 329 2.09 9.63 19.24
CA PRO A 329 1.27 9.19 18.11
C PRO A 329 0.52 10.35 17.44
N GLY A 330 0.20 11.41 18.19
CA GLY A 330 -0.46 12.62 17.68
C GLY A 330 0.41 13.41 16.71
N THR A 331 1.68 13.60 17.04
CA THR A 331 2.69 14.29 16.19
C THR A 331 2.88 13.55 14.87
N VAL A 332 3.06 12.23 14.94
CA VAL A 332 3.23 11.37 13.75
C VAL A 332 1.98 11.39 12.86
N ARG A 333 0.79 11.24 13.46
CA ARG A 333 -0.47 11.31 12.72
C ARG A 333 -0.64 12.67 12.04
N GLY A 334 -0.38 13.76 12.74
CA GLY A 334 -0.46 15.12 12.21
C GLY A 334 0.51 15.35 11.05
N LEU A 335 1.77 14.87 11.18
CA LEU A 335 2.79 14.95 10.13
C LEU A 335 2.32 14.24 8.85
N VAL A 336 1.86 12.99 8.95
CA VAL A 336 1.41 12.21 7.78
C VAL A 336 0.23 12.89 7.09
N ILE A 337 -0.78 13.35 7.86
CA ILE A 337 -1.96 14.00 7.27
C ILE A 337 -1.57 15.31 6.57
N SER A 338 -0.81 16.18 7.24
CA SER A 338 -0.43 17.48 6.67
C SER A 338 0.47 17.33 5.45
N ALA A 339 1.45 16.42 5.49
CA ALA A 339 2.38 16.21 4.39
C ALA A 339 1.67 15.68 3.12
N ILE A 340 0.79 14.69 3.27
CA ILE A 340 0.03 14.15 2.14
C ILE A 340 -0.91 15.22 1.57
N ARG A 341 -1.67 15.93 2.42
CA ARG A 341 -2.58 16.98 1.95
C ARG A 341 -1.85 18.10 1.22
N HIS A 342 -0.70 18.52 1.74
CA HIS A 342 0.15 19.54 1.08
C HIS A 342 0.62 19.06 -0.29
N ALA A 343 1.17 17.84 -0.39
CA ALA A 343 1.65 17.28 -1.64
C ALA A 343 0.51 17.12 -2.68
N LEU A 344 -0.68 16.69 -2.26
CA LEU A 344 -1.84 16.58 -3.14
C LEU A 344 -2.34 17.95 -3.62
N ALA A 345 -2.34 18.98 -2.77
CA ALA A 345 -2.72 20.34 -3.14
C ALA A 345 -1.75 20.91 -4.17
N GLU A 346 -0.45 20.77 -3.95
CA GLU A 346 0.60 21.21 -4.88
C GLU A 346 0.49 20.48 -6.24
N ALA A 347 0.26 19.17 -6.24
CA ALA A 347 0.06 18.40 -7.46
C ALA A 347 -1.22 18.80 -8.22
N GLY A 348 -2.30 19.14 -7.51
CA GLY A 348 -3.54 19.64 -8.10
C GLY A 348 -3.32 20.98 -8.84
N HIS A 349 -2.52 21.87 -8.30
CA HIS A 349 -2.16 23.11 -8.95
C HIS A 349 -1.29 22.90 -10.20
N ARG A 350 -0.32 21.98 -10.16
CA ARG A 350 0.54 21.66 -11.31
C ARG A 350 -0.25 20.97 -12.44
N ALA A 351 -1.15 20.05 -12.12
CA ALA A 351 -1.97 19.38 -13.12
C ALA A 351 -2.89 20.34 -13.86
N SER A 352 -3.39 21.37 -13.19
CA SER A 352 -4.19 22.43 -13.79
C SER A 352 -3.39 23.28 -14.79
N SER A 353 -2.13 23.63 -14.47
CA SER A 353 -1.28 24.41 -15.36
C SER A 353 -0.80 23.63 -16.58
N THR A 354 -0.37 22.37 -16.41
CA THR A 354 0.10 21.53 -17.53
C THR A 354 -1.01 21.11 -18.48
N LEU A 355 -2.25 20.91 -18.01
CA LEU A 355 -3.41 20.69 -18.86
C LEU A 355 -3.76 21.95 -19.65
N ALA A 356 -3.65 23.14 -19.05
CA ALA A 356 -3.84 24.40 -19.74
C ALA A 356 -2.78 24.60 -20.83
N ASP A 357 -1.52 24.34 -20.56
CA ASP A 357 -0.41 24.44 -21.52
C ASP A 357 -0.52 23.42 -22.66
N SER A 358 -0.92 22.18 -22.38
CA SER A 358 -1.12 21.17 -23.41
C SER A 358 -2.37 21.44 -24.26
N ALA A 359 -3.43 21.99 -23.67
CA ALA A 359 -4.63 22.40 -24.40
C ALA A 359 -4.35 23.62 -25.28
N LEU A 360 -3.57 24.59 -24.78
CA LEU A 360 -3.10 25.74 -25.56
C LEU A 360 -2.15 25.33 -26.68
N GLY A 361 -1.26 24.37 -26.43
CA GLY A 361 -0.38 23.78 -27.45
C GLY A 361 -1.14 23.02 -28.52
N ALA A 362 -2.24 22.33 -28.17
CA ALA A 362 -3.13 21.65 -29.13
C ALA A 362 -4.03 22.62 -29.90
N MET A 363 -4.30 23.82 -29.34
CA MET A 363 -5.05 24.90 -29.99
C MET A 363 -4.17 25.83 -30.83
N SER A 364 -2.86 25.81 -30.69
CA SER A 364 -1.95 26.48 -31.61
C SER A 364 -1.96 25.72 -32.92
N MET A 365 -2.94 26.00 -33.75
CA MET A 365 -2.96 25.55 -35.16
C MET A 365 -1.69 26.06 -35.84
N ASN A 366 -0.87 25.14 -36.26
CA ASN A 366 0.09 25.39 -37.33
C ASN A 366 -0.68 25.99 -38.51
N SER A 367 -0.55 27.30 -38.73
CA SER A 367 -1.00 27.98 -39.95
C SER A 367 -0.09 27.56 -41.09
N ALA A 368 -0.19 26.33 -41.50
CA ALA A 368 0.17 25.90 -42.87
C ALA A 368 -1.14 25.85 -43.66
N VAL A 369 -1.43 26.93 -44.29
CA VAL A 369 -2.51 27.05 -45.27
C VAL A 369 -2.10 26.24 -46.49
N PRO A 370 -2.80 25.16 -46.88
CA PRO A 370 -2.78 24.69 -48.25
C PRO A 370 -3.87 25.46 -48.99
N ASN A 371 -3.43 26.36 -49.88
CA ASN A 371 -4.26 26.88 -50.93
C ASN A 371 -4.83 25.72 -51.77
N SER A 372 -6.05 25.31 -51.53
CA SER A 372 -6.87 24.59 -52.49
C SER A 372 -8.22 25.28 -52.60
N MET A 373 -8.34 26.06 -53.69
CA MET A 373 -9.60 26.58 -54.21
C MET A 373 -10.54 25.40 -54.43
N TYR A 374 -11.56 25.24 -53.64
CA TYR A 374 -12.73 24.46 -53.99
C TYR A 374 -13.69 25.34 -54.75
N GLN A 375 -13.75 25.16 -56.08
CA GLN A 375 -14.82 25.67 -56.96
C GLN A 375 -16.10 24.90 -56.62
N MET A 376 -17.11 25.63 -56.16
CA MET A 376 -18.49 25.16 -56.06
C MET A 376 -19.09 25.06 -57.48
N ASN A 377 -19.25 23.83 -57.97
CA ASN A 377 -20.05 23.56 -59.13
C ASN A 377 -21.53 23.45 -58.74
N ASN A 378 -22.30 24.48 -59.06
CA ASN A 378 -23.77 24.48 -59.07
C ASN A 378 -24.27 23.51 -60.11
N LYS A 379 -24.82 22.37 -59.75
CA LYS A 379 -25.75 21.62 -60.56
C LYS A 379 -27.07 21.44 -59.83
N LYS A 380 -28.08 22.18 -60.33
CA LYS A 380 -29.51 21.91 -60.12
C LYS A 380 -29.85 20.53 -60.64
N ASN A 381 -30.53 19.68 -59.85
CA ASN A 381 -31.66 18.88 -60.30
C ASN A 381 -32.40 18.25 -59.13
N ARG A 382 -33.61 18.63 -58.95
CA ARG A 382 -34.91 17.97 -59.04
C ARG A 382 -35.20 16.81 -58.11
N SER A 383 -36.17 17.09 -57.23
CA SER A 383 -37.36 16.32 -56.88
C SER A 383 -37.22 14.90 -56.31
N GLY A 384 -37.74 14.73 -55.13
CA GLY A 384 -38.13 13.46 -54.57
C GLY A 384 -38.57 13.68 -53.12
N GLY A 385 -39.85 13.97 -52.92
CA GLY A 385 -40.45 14.09 -51.60
C GLY A 385 -40.63 12.74 -50.95
N PHE A 386 -40.39 12.69 -49.65
CA PHE A 386 -41.06 11.75 -48.76
C PHE A 386 -41.48 12.52 -47.51
N SER A 387 -42.78 12.71 -47.38
CA SER A 387 -43.48 13.08 -46.17
C SER A 387 -43.44 11.89 -45.22
N SER A 388 -43.08 12.09 -43.99
CA SER A 388 -43.55 11.24 -42.91
C SER A 388 -44.02 12.14 -41.76
N ASP A 389 -45.34 12.27 -41.73
CA ASP A 389 -46.10 12.79 -40.62
C ASP A 389 -45.84 11.93 -39.36
N VAL A 390 -45.28 12.53 -38.33
CA VAL A 390 -45.32 11.96 -36.97
C VAL A 390 -46.43 12.68 -36.23
N VAL A 391 -47.53 11.95 -36.06
CA VAL A 391 -48.72 12.34 -35.28
C VAL A 391 -48.36 12.47 -33.82
N ILE A 392 -48.43 13.68 -33.29
CA ILE A 392 -48.42 13.95 -31.86
C ILE A 392 -49.83 13.66 -31.34
N LYS A 393 -50.01 12.56 -30.64
CA LYS A 393 -51.19 12.32 -29.81
C LYS A 393 -51.08 13.10 -28.51
N LYS A 394 -51.87 14.16 -28.37
CA LYS A 394 -52.29 14.74 -27.13
C LYS A 394 -53.10 13.70 -26.34
N PHE A 395 -52.68 13.39 -25.14
CA PHE A 395 -53.56 12.80 -24.13
C PHE A 395 -54.00 13.92 -23.18
N GLU A 396 -55.26 14.32 -23.28
CA GLU A 396 -56.01 14.99 -22.23
C GLU A 396 -56.50 13.88 -21.31
N THR A 397 -56.29 14.02 -20.01
CA THR A 397 -57.11 13.33 -19.01
C THR A 397 -57.28 14.25 -17.82
N ASP A 398 -58.59 14.39 -17.52
CA ASP A 398 -59.21 15.15 -16.44
C ASP A 398 -58.80 14.76 -15.00
N GLN A 399 -58.80 15.80 -14.19
CA GLN A 399 -59.25 15.95 -12.80
C GLN A 399 -59.33 14.69 -11.91
N THR A 400 -58.70 14.66 -10.76
CA THR A 400 -59.12 15.08 -9.42
C THR A 400 -58.22 14.43 -8.37
N ASP A 401 -57.84 15.16 -7.45
CA ASP A 401 -57.83 15.07 -6.00
C ASP A 401 -56.49 15.40 -5.32
N SER A 402 -56.64 16.45 -4.59
CA SER A 402 -55.77 17.07 -3.61
C SER A 402 -55.28 16.11 -2.52
N PHE A 403 -53.94 15.98 -2.39
CA PHE A 403 -53.31 15.84 -1.08
C PHE A 403 -52.04 16.71 -1.05
N GLY A 404 -51.96 17.54 -0.04
CA GLY A 404 -50.99 18.57 0.16
C GLY A 404 -49.55 18.04 0.27
N THR A 405 -48.75 18.45 -0.67
CA THR A 405 -47.30 18.31 -0.60
C THR A 405 -46.74 19.61 -0.07
N LEU A 406 -46.17 19.55 1.13
CA LEU A 406 -45.39 20.63 1.71
C LEU A 406 -44.19 20.91 0.80
N GLY A 407 -44.18 22.12 0.24
CA GLY A 407 -43.24 22.56 -0.76
C GLY A 407 -41.78 22.55 -0.28
N PHE A 408 -40.97 21.81 -0.96
CA PHE A 408 -39.59 22.21 -1.19
C PHE A 408 -39.67 23.34 -2.21
N GLY A 409 -39.16 24.52 -1.82
CA GLY A 409 -39.12 25.69 -2.71
C GLY A 409 -38.48 25.30 -4.02
N GLU A 410 -39.20 25.49 -5.11
CA GLU A 410 -38.72 25.44 -6.47
C GLU A 410 -37.48 26.33 -6.61
N LEU A 411 -36.31 25.72 -6.66
CA LEU A 411 -35.19 26.35 -7.33
C LEU A 411 -35.52 26.29 -8.82
N GLU A 412 -35.91 27.44 -9.36
CA GLU A 412 -36.15 27.65 -10.79
C GLU A 412 -34.98 26.99 -11.55
N THR A 413 -35.31 26.04 -12.43
CA THR A 413 -34.38 25.49 -13.39
C THR A 413 -33.89 26.63 -14.28
N PRO A 414 -32.58 26.93 -14.39
CA PRO A 414 -32.12 27.94 -15.30
C PRO A 414 -32.35 27.44 -16.72
N SER A 415 -33.37 28.00 -17.37
CA SER A 415 -33.58 27.80 -18.82
C SER A 415 -32.36 28.32 -19.57
N SER A 416 -31.74 27.48 -20.37
CA SER A 416 -30.67 27.84 -21.28
C SER A 416 -31.21 28.79 -22.36
N SER A 417 -31.20 30.07 -22.08
CA SER A 417 -31.34 31.07 -23.11
C SER A 417 -29.93 31.51 -23.53
N ILE A 418 -29.64 31.37 -24.82
CA ILE A 418 -28.51 32.03 -25.45
C ILE A 418 -28.78 33.53 -25.26
N ALA A 419 -28.10 34.15 -24.35
CA ALA A 419 -28.18 35.59 -24.15
C ALA A 419 -27.50 36.23 -25.37
N ASN A 420 -28.29 36.95 -26.15
CA ASN A 420 -27.78 37.86 -27.16
C ASN A 420 -26.83 38.88 -26.51
N GLU A 421 -25.70 39.09 -27.14
CA GLU A 421 -24.65 40.01 -26.79
C GLU A 421 -25.20 41.37 -26.37
N SER A 422 -25.12 41.70 -25.11
CA SER A 422 -25.03 43.06 -24.65
C SER A 422 -23.58 43.30 -24.23
N LYS A 423 -23.01 44.32 -24.88
CA LYS A 423 -21.64 44.80 -24.71
C LYS A 423 -21.31 45.10 -23.24
N ASP A 424 -20.06 44.76 -22.88
CA ASP A 424 -19.30 45.28 -21.76
C ASP A 424 -19.87 45.04 -20.33
N GLU A 425 -19.78 43.81 -19.87
CA GLU A 425 -19.49 43.56 -18.45
C GLU A 425 -18.05 43.05 -18.31
N ARG A 426 -17.15 43.98 -17.92
CA ARG A 426 -15.78 43.67 -17.51
C ARG A 426 -15.87 42.64 -16.40
N LEU A 427 -15.24 41.48 -16.60
CA LEU A 427 -15.14 40.38 -15.67
C LEU A 427 -14.73 40.90 -14.28
N SER A 428 -15.65 40.89 -13.34
CA SER A 428 -15.44 41.36 -11.99
C SER A 428 -14.52 40.39 -11.26
N PRO A 429 -13.53 40.83 -10.45
CA PRO A 429 -12.67 39.97 -9.66
C PRO A 429 -13.39 39.12 -8.59
N LYS A 430 -14.70 39.23 -8.52
CA LYS A 430 -15.57 38.44 -7.61
C LYS A 430 -15.86 37.01 -8.09
N PHE A 431 -15.56 36.68 -9.33
CA PHE A 431 -15.89 35.35 -9.89
C PHE A 431 -14.62 34.61 -10.36
N PRO A 432 -13.91 33.92 -9.45
CA PRO A 432 -12.63 33.28 -9.78
C PRO A 432 -12.75 32.15 -10.82
N LEU A 433 -13.96 31.61 -11.03
CA LEU A 433 -14.23 30.58 -12.06
C LEU A 433 -14.73 31.20 -13.38
N GLY A 434 -14.85 32.52 -13.47
CA GLY A 434 -15.34 33.21 -14.65
C GLY A 434 -16.86 33.14 -14.84
N ALA A 435 -17.32 33.52 -16.04
CA ALA A 435 -18.74 33.49 -16.40
C ALA A 435 -19.10 32.14 -17.06
N ALA A 436 -20.21 31.52 -16.61
CA ALA A 436 -20.73 30.33 -17.26
C ALA A 436 -21.20 30.65 -18.69
N ARG A 437 -20.70 29.90 -19.69
CA ARG A 437 -20.98 30.11 -21.11
C ARG A 437 -21.87 29.02 -21.72
N GLY A 438 -21.91 27.84 -21.13
CA GLY A 438 -22.73 26.76 -21.65
C GLY A 438 -22.74 25.55 -20.73
N GLN A 439 -23.66 24.62 -21.01
CA GLN A 439 -23.77 23.33 -20.37
C GLN A 439 -23.64 22.22 -21.41
N VAL A 440 -22.88 21.19 -21.11
CA VAL A 440 -22.63 20.04 -22.00
C VAL A 440 -23.10 18.76 -21.30
N HIS A 441 -23.88 17.96 -21.99
CA HIS A 441 -24.43 16.68 -21.52
C HIS A 441 -25.15 16.75 -20.19
N GLU A 442 -25.76 17.90 -19.87
CA GLU A 442 -26.50 18.15 -18.62
C GLU A 442 -25.65 17.99 -17.32
N ASN A 443 -24.39 17.60 -17.46
CA ASN A 443 -23.49 17.32 -16.34
C ASN A 443 -22.33 18.31 -16.20
N TYR A 444 -21.91 18.97 -17.29
CA TYR A 444 -20.75 19.84 -17.28
C TYR A 444 -21.10 21.28 -17.60
N ILE A 445 -20.64 22.21 -16.78
CA ILE A 445 -20.74 23.65 -17.03
C ILE A 445 -19.40 24.13 -17.56
N ILE A 446 -19.42 24.83 -18.70
CA ILE A 446 -18.26 25.51 -19.26
C ILE A 446 -18.31 26.97 -18.83
N ALA A 447 -17.29 27.42 -18.13
CA ALA A 447 -17.12 28.81 -17.74
C ALA A 447 -15.83 29.36 -18.37
N GLN A 448 -15.83 30.67 -18.65
CA GLN A 448 -14.71 31.39 -19.26
C GLN A 448 -14.20 32.44 -18.30
N THR A 449 -12.91 32.42 -18.02
CA THR A 449 -12.16 33.51 -17.37
C THR A 449 -11.48 34.39 -18.43
N GLU A 450 -10.74 35.39 -18.03
CA GLU A 450 -9.96 36.22 -18.96
C GLU A 450 -8.90 35.40 -19.70
N ASP A 451 -8.29 34.42 -19.02
CA ASP A 451 -7.12 33.67 -19.49
C ASP A 451 -7.37 32.18 -19.73
N SER A 452 -8.56 31.65 -19.36
CA SER A 452 -8.79 30.22 -19.38
C SER A 452 -10.26 29.81 -19.57
N VAL A 453 -10.46 28.54 -19.93
CA VAL A 453 -11.76 27.88 -19.93
C VAL A 453 -11.79 26.91 -18.76
N VAL A 454 -12.82 27.01 -17.94
CA VAL A 454 -13.05 26.15 -16.77
C VAL A 454 -14.21 25.22 -17.07
N ILE A 455 -13.99 23.90 -16.92
CA ILE A 455 -15.04 22.89 -17.05
C ILE A 455 -15.35 22.39 -15.65
N VAL A 456 -16.60 22.55 -15.22
CA VAL A 456 -17.07 22.16 -13.91
C VAL A 456 -18.04 21.00 -14.03
N ASP A 457 -17.76 19.88 -13.34
CA ASP A 457 -18.75 18.83 -13.14
C ASP A 457 -19.82 19.33 -12.17
N GLN A 458 -21.06 19.50 -12.66
CA GLN A 458 -22.17 20.08 -11.91
C GLN A 458 -22.54 19.21 -10.71
N HIS A 459 -22.51 17.91 -10.86
CA HIS A 459 -22.86 16.97 -9.80
C HIS A 459 -21.82 17.01 -8.67
N ALA A 460 -20.53 16.87 -9.03
CA ALA A 460 -19.45 16.95 -8.07
C ALA A 460 -19.38 18.32 -7.35
N ALA A 461 -19.62 19.40 -8.10
CA ALA A 461 -19.65 20.75 -7.53
C ALA A 461 -20.81 20.91 -6.55
N HIS A 462 -22.00 20.39 -6.85
CA HIS A 462 -23.15 20.43 -5.96
C HIS A 462 -22.91 19.62 -4.68
N GLU A 463 -22.44 18.40 -4.79
CA GLU A 463 -22.07 17.57 -3.63
C GLU A 463 -21.03 18.28 -2.75
N ARG A 464 -20.04 18.90 -3.34
CA ARG A 464 -19.03 19.66 -2.60
C ARG A 464 -19.60 20.87 -1.87
N LEU A 465 -20.48 21.63 -2.50
CA LEU A 465 -21.13 22.77 -1.87
C LEU A 465 -22.01 22.34 -0.68
N VAL A 466 -22.78 21.26 -0.83
CA VAL A 466 -23.60 20.68 0.26
C VAL A 466 -22.70 20.21 1.40
N TYR A 467 -21.61 19.51 1.08
CA TYR A 467 -20.65 19.04 2.07
C TYR A 467 -20.01 20.19 2.87
N GLU A 468 -19.51 21.23 2.18
CA GLU A 468 -18.91 22.39 2.86
C GLU A 468 -19.94 23.18 3.69
N LYS A 469 -21.18 23.27 3.22
CA LYS A 469 -22.28 23.89 3.98
C LYS A 469 -22.56 23.11 5.27
N LEU A 470 -22.71 21.79 5.19
CA LEU A 470 -22.93 20.93 6.34
C LEU A 470 -21.75 20.98 7.32
N LYS A 471 -20.52 20.99 6.80
CA LYS A 471 -19.31 21.10 7.62
C LYS A 471 -19.27 22.41 8.41
N LYS A 472 -19.55 23.54 7.75
CA LYS A 472 -19.66 24.86 8.43
C LYS A 472 -20.78 24.90 9.46
N GLU A 473 -21.93 24.29 9.16
CA GLU A 473 -23.05 24.21 10.12
C GLU A 473 -22.67 23.38 11.35
N MET A 474 -21.95 22.27 11.16
CA MET A 474 -21.45 21.45 12.27
C MET A 474 -20.42 22.19 13.14
N GLU A 475 -19.53 22.98 12.53
CA GLU A 475 -18.52 23.77 13.26
C GLU A 475 -19.12 24.93 14.06
N ASN A 476 -20.20 25.56 13.57
CA ASN A 476 -20.76 26.74 14.19
C ASN A 476 -21.89 26.43 15.21
N ASN A 477 -22.92 25.73 14.80
CA ASN A 477 -24.16 25.57 15.64
C ASN A 477 -24.73 24.14 15.64
N GLY A 478 -24.05 23.19 15.04
CA GLY A 478 -24.63 21.86 14.79
C GLY A 478 -25.61 21.83 13.63
N VAL A 479 -25.82 20.66 13.05
CA VAL A 479 -26.73 20.44 11.91
C VAL A 479 -28.17 20.58 12.41
N LYS A 480 -29.02 21.35 11.70
CA LYS A 480 -30.47 21.45 11.99
C LYS A 480 -31.08 20.05 11.90
N ARG A 481 -31.64 19.58 12.99
CA ARG A 481 -32.31 18.27 13.07
C ARG A 481 -33.82 18.47 12.93
N GLN A 482 -34.42 17.65 12.07
CA GLN A 482 -35.85 17.49 12.02
C GLN A 482 -36.20 16.18 12.74
N VAL A 483 -36.95 16.28 13.83
CA VAL A 483 -37.37 15.09 14.58
C VAL A 483 -38.51 14.43 13.80
N LEU A 484 -38.37 13.14 13.52
CA LEU A 484 -39.43 12.36 12.90
C LEU A 484 -40.60 12.25 13.86
N LEU A 485 -41.83 12.39 13.33
CA LEU A 485 -43.06 12.29 14.11
C LEU A 485 -43.23 10.87 14.70
N ILE A 486 -42.73 9.88 14.00
CA ILE A 486 -42.66 8.47 14.43
C ILE A 486 -41.20 8.07 14.40
N PRO A 487 -40.56 7.72 15.55
CA PRO A 487 -39.17 7.29 15.55
C PRO A 487 -39.02 5.96 14.85
N GLU A 488 -38.10 5.88 13.88
CA GLU A 488 -37.69 4.66 13.23
C GLU A 488 -36.41 4.16 13.91
N VAL A 489 -36.38 2.90 14.34
CA VAL A 489 -35.22 2.25 14.95
C VAL A 489 -34.47 1.58 13.82
N ILE A 490 -33.23 2.08 13.52
CA ILE A 490 -32.33 1.54 12.50
C ILE A 490 -31.38 0.55 13.15
#